data_123e4500fa439583e1d2eba42a05a586
#
_entry.id   123e4500fa439583e1d2eba42a05a586
#
_cell.length_a   1.000
_cell.length_b   1.000
_cell.length_c   1.000
_cell.angle_alpha   90.00
_cell.angle_beta   90.00
_cell.angle_gamma   90.00
#
_symmetry.space_group_name_H-M   'P 1'
#
loop_
_entity.id
_entity.type
_entity.pdbx_description
1 polymer ?
#
loop_
_entity_poly.entity_id
_entity_poly.type
_entity_poly.pdbx_seq_one_letter_code
_entity_poly.pdbx_strand_id
1 'polypeptide(L)'
;MFQFVQRALLLILAALAVAGCSKQALSFKSVDITGANYAQAFALRDVQGQVRQLTDFKGKAVVIFFGYTQCPDVCPTTLSEMVKVKQALGSQGERLQTIFITLDPARDTAQVLKAYMESFDPGFVALIPTLDELPELSKQFKVYYRQQPGPTPTSYTLDHFAGSYVYDPQGRLRLFVRYGMSPDDLAADIGQLLRD
;
A
#
# COMPACT_ATOMS: atom_id res chain seq x y z
N MET A 1 -40.91 -19.79 44.09
CA MET A 1 -40.10 -18.56 44.15
C MET A 1 -38.68 -18.78 43.61
N PHE A 2 -38.00 -19.87 44.01
CA PHE A 2 -36.63 -20.20 43.58
C PHE A 2 -36.46 -20.41 42.06
N GLN A 3 -37.37 -21.08 41.40
CA GLN A 3 -37.33 -21.31 39.95
C GLN A 3 -37.53 -20.04 39.09
N PHE A 4 -38.26 -19.07 39.58
CA PHE A 4 -38.43 -17.76 38.88
C PHE A 4 -37.16 -16.91 38.93
N VAL A 5 -36.46 -16.92 40.06
CA VAL A 5 -35.18 -16.19 40.22
C VAL A 5 -34.10 -16.83 39.35
N GLN A 6 -34.05 -18.13 39.25
CA GLN A 6 -33.06 -18.86 38.44
C GLN A 6 -33.28 -18.65 36.93
N ARG A 7 -34.55 -18.59 36.48
CA ARG A 7 -34.87 -18.25 35.07
C ARG A 7 -34.57 -16.81 34.74
N ALA A 8 -34.82 -15.86 35.65
CA ALA A 8 -34.46 -14.44 35.45
C ALA A 8 -32.96 -14.26 35.40
N LEU A 9 -32.18 -14.95 36.21
CA LEU A 9 -30.70 -14.91 36.20
C LEU A 9 -30.12 -15.45 34.89
N LEU A 10 -30.66 -16.55 34.36
CA LEU A 10 -30.24 -17.11 33.07
C LEU A 10 -30.56 -16.20 31.88
N LEU A 11 -31.69 -15.49 31.89
CA LEU A 11 -32.04 -14.53 30.85
C LEU A 11 -31.16 -13.30 30.90
N ILE A 12 -30.77 -12.83 32.07
CA ILE A 12 -29.83 -11.68 32.22
C ILE A 12 -28.42 -12.10 31.78
N LEU A 13 -27.95 -13.28 32.09
CA LEU A 13 -26.67 -13.79 31.60
C LEU A 13 -26.65 -13.96 30.06
N ALA A 14 -27.75 -14.46 29.48
CA ALA A 14 -27.89 -14.58 28.03
C ALA A 14 -27.92 -13.21 27.33
N ALA A 15 -28.56 -12.19 27.91
CA ALA A 15 -28.60 -10.85 27.38
C ALA A 15 -27.23 -10.13 27.43
N LEU A 16 -26.41 -10.40 28.46
CA LEU A 16 -25.06 -9.87 28.57
C LEU A 16 -24.06 -10.49 27.57
N ALA A 17 -24.31 -11.73 27.12
CA ALA A 17 -23.46 -12.40 26.13
C ALA A 17 -23.62 -11.85 24.71
N VAL A 18 -24.73 -11.16 24.39
CA VAL A 18 -25.01 -10.62 23.05
C VAL A 18 -24.42 -9.19 22.86
N ALA A 19 -24.07 -8.49 23.94
CA ALA A 19 -23.57 -7.12 23.90
C ALA A 19 -22.08 -6.99 23.52
N GLY A 20 -21.36 -8.10 23.26
CA GLY A 20 -19.89 -8.16 23.21
C GLY A 20 -19.19 -7.98 21.85
N CYS A 21 -19.87 -7.80 20.72
CA CYS A 21 -19.23 -7.79 19.41
C CYS A 21 -19.68 -6.65 18.48
N SER A 22 -19.65 -5.41 18.95
CA SER A 22 -19.64 -4.31 17.96
C SER A 22 -18.19 -4.08 17.53
N LYS A 23 -17.81 -4.58 16.34
CA LYS A 23 -16.56 -4.21 15.70
C LYS A 23 -16.54 -2.67 15.58
N GLN A 24 -15.63 -2.03 16.28
CA GLN A 24 -15.49 -0.57 16.20
C GLN A 24 -15.22 -0.20 14.74
N ALA A 25 -16.02 0.70 14.17
CA ALA A 25 -15.81 1.16 12.81
C ALA A 25 -14.41 1.78 12.70
N LEU A 26 -13.62 1.35 11.71
CA LEU A 26 -12.30 1.89 11.46
C LEU A 26 -12.45 3.36 11.02
N SER A 27 -11.56 4.22 11.50
CA SER A 27 -11.53 5.64 11.13
C SER A 27 -10.12 5.99 10.67
N PHE A 28 -9.99 6.36 9.40
CA PHE A 28 -8.71 6.62 8.76
C PHE A 28 -8.47 8.12 8.54
N LYS A 29 -7.20 8.52 8.56
CA LYS A 29 -6.74 9.83 8.11
C LYS A 29 -6.57 9.88 6.59
N SER A 30 -6.21 8.75 6.00
CA SER A 30 -6.22 8.52 4.56
C SER A 30 -7.65 8.49 4.01
N VAL A 31 -7.78 8.60 2.70
CA VAL A 31 -9.08 8.46 2.04
C VAL A 31 -9.49 6.98 2.03
N ASP A 32 -10.58 6.63 2.70
CA ASP A 32 -11.15 5.29 2.65
C ASP A 32 -11.78 5.06 1.27
N ILE A 33 -11.26 4.07 0.54
CA ILE A 33 -11.74 3.65 -0.78
C ILE A 33 -12.14 2.16 -0.76
N THR A 34 -12.50 1.65 0.39
CA THR A 34 -12.98 0.27 0.55
C THR A 34 -14.15 -0.01 -0.41
N GLY A 35 -14.05 -1.13 -1.13
CA GLY A 35 -15.06 -1.51 -2.14
C GLY A 35 -14.82 -0.92 -3.53
N ALA A 36 -13.75 -0.15 -3.75
CA ALA A 36 -13.40 0.31 -5.08
C ALA A 36 -13.11 -0.88 -6.02
N ASN A 37 -13.57 -0.77 -7.27
CA ASN A 37 -13.50 -1.82 -8.29
C ASN A 37 -12.32 -1.66 -9.27
N TYR A 38 -11.24 -1.02 -8.85
CA TYR A 38 -10.02 -0.81 -9.62
C TYR A 38 -8.79 -1.15 -8.75
N ALA A 39 -7.61 -1.22 -9.33
CA ALA A 39 -6.35 -1.52 -8.63
C ALA A 39 -6.42 -2.81 -7.79
N GLN A 40 -7.09 -3.86 -8.30
CA GLN A 40 -7.39 -5.06 -7.52
C GLN A 40 -6.32 -6.14 -7.61
N ALA A 41 -5.50 -6.12 -8.65
CA ALA A 41 -4.48 -7.13 -8.89
C ALA A 41 -3.36 -6.60 -9.79
N PHE A 42 -2.22 -7.26 -9.73
CA PHE A 42 -1.13 -7.13 -10.68
C PHE A 42 -0.41 -8.48 -10.83
N ALA A 43 0.32 -8.66 -11.91
CA ALA A 43 1.27 -9.76 -12.11
C ALA A 43 2.46 -9.18 -12.86
N LEU A 44 3.52 -8.77 -12.14
CA LEU A 44 4.66 -8.04 -12.68
C LEU A 44 5.98 -8.68 -12.24
N ARG A 45 7.04 -8.50 -13.02
CA ARG A 45 8.36 -9.01 -12.65
C ARG A 45 9.03 -8.10 -11.62
N ASP A 46 9.66 -8.70 -10.62
CA ASP A 46 10.56 -8.00 -9.71
C ASP A 46 11.98 -7.88 -10.31
N VAL A 47 12.89 -7.26 -9.54
CA VAL A 47 14.29 -7.07 -9.96
C VAL A 47 15.10 -8.38 -10.07
N GLN A 48 14.58 -9.51 -9.61
CA GLN A 48 15.12 -10.85 -9.80
C GLN A 48 14.48 -11.56 -11.00
N GLY A 49 13.53 -10.92 -11.68
CA GLY A 49 12.79 -11.50 -12.81
C GLY A 49 11.66 -12.44 -12.41
N GLN A 50 11.36 -12.58 -11.12
CA GLN A 50 10.26 -13.39 -10.62
C GLN A 50 8.93 -12.65 -10.78
N VAL A 51 7.91 -13.33 -11.27
CA VAL A 51 6.56 -12.77 -11.34
C VAL A 51 6.00 -12.68 -9.93
N ARG A 52 5.62 -11.47 -9.53
CA ARG A 52 5.01 -11.18 -8.23
C ARG A 52 3.57 -10.78 -8.44
N GLN A 53 2.73 -11.20 -7.50
CA GLN A 53 1.31 -10.89 -7.46
C GLN A 53 0.95 -10.32 -6.08
N LEU A 54 -0.17 -9.62 -5.99
CA LEU A 54 -0.64 -9.10 -4.69
C LEU A 54 -0.84 -10.21 -3.66
N THR A 55 -1.24 -11.40 -4.11
CA THR A 55 -1.44 -12.59 -3.25
C THR A 55 -0.16 -13.10 -2.59
N ASP A 56 1.03 -12.76 -3.10
CA ASP A 56 2.32 -13.16 -2.50
C ASP A 56 2.59 -12.43 -1.18
N PHE A 57 1.86 -11.35 -0.94
CA PHE A 57 2.02 -10.50 0.23
C PHE A 57 0.90 -10.68 1.27
N LYS A 58 0.10 -11.75 1.18
CA LYS A 58 -0.94 -12.05 2.18
C LYS A 58 -0.37 -12.07 3.59
N GLY A 59 -1.14 -11.53 4.55
CA GLY A 59 -0.73 -11.36 5.95
C GLY A 59 0.00 -10.04 6.22
N LYS A 60 0.35 -9.29 5.17
CA LYS A 60 0.97 -7.96 5.27
C LYS A 60 0.01 -6.86 4.79
N ALA A 61 0.10 -5.68 5.38
CA ALA A 61 -0.40 -4.49 4.73
C ALA A 61 0.55 -4.13 3.58
N VAL A 62 0.01 -3.82 2.40
CA VAL A 62 0.82 -3.52 1.21
C VAL A 62 0.58 -2.08 0.81
N VAL A 63 1.65 -1.30 0.66
CA VAL A 63 1.60 0.05 0.09
C VAL A 63 2.20 0.02 -1.30
N ILE A 64 1.41 0.39 -2.31
CA ILE A 64 1.86 0.46 -3.71
C ILE A 64 2.01 1.93 -4.10
N PHE A 65 3.18 2.26 -4.63
CA PHE A 65 3.54 3.57 -5.11
C PHE A 65 4.10 3.48 -6.54
N PHE A 66 3.69 4.41 -7.41
CA PHE A 66 4.15 4.49 -8.79
C PHE A 66 5.13 5.65 -8.95
N GLY A 67 6.25 5.41 -9.59
CA GLY A 67 7.29 6.43 -9.75
C GLY A 67 8.38 6.02 -10.73
N TYR A 68 9.51 6.70 -10.69
CA TYR A 68 10.70 6.38 -11.48
C TYR A 68 11.96 6.85 -10.75
N THR A 69 13.11 6.21 -11.03
CA THR A 69 14.34 6.45 -10.24
C THR A 69 14.93 7.84 -10.42
N GLN A 70 14.69 8.48 -11.57
CA GLN A 70 15.19 9.82 -11.87
C GLN A 70 14.23 10.94 -11.46
N CYS A 71 13.19 10.63 -10.67
CA CYS A 71 12.32 11.63 -10.08
C CYS A 71 13.10 12.46 -9.04
N PRO A 72 13.15 13.80 -9.18
CA PRO A 72 14.04 14.61 -8.35
C PRO A 72 13.53 14.85 -6.91
N ASP A 73 12.25 14.62 -6.63
CA ASP A 73 11.63 15.05 -5.37
C ASP A 73 10.64 14.02 -4.80
N VAL A 74 9.49 13.83 -5.43
CA VAL A 74 8.35 13.09 -4.87
C VAL A 74 8.70 11.63 -4.55
N CYS A 75 9.44 10.95 -5.44
CA CYS A 75 9.74 9.53 -5.28
C CYS A 75 10.70 9.25 -4.10
N PRO A 76 11.89 9.91 -4.00
CA PRO A 76 12.76 9.68 -2.85
C PRO A 76 12.13 10.14 -1.54
N THR A 77 11.35 11.22 -1.53
CA THR A 77 10.61 11.68 -0.36
C THR A 77 9.63 10.60 0.11
N THR A 78 8.77 10.08 -0.79
CA THR A 78 7.78 9.04 -0.45
C THR A 78 8.45 7.77 0.09
N LEU A 79 9.54 7.29 -0.53
CA LEU A 79 10.25 6.11 -0.05
C LEU A 79 10.89 6.33 1.33
N SER A 80 11.46 7.52 1.57
CA SER A 80 11.99 7.90 2.89
C SER A 80 10.88 7.97 3.96
N GLU A 81 9.69 8.43 3.59
CA GLU A 81 8.51 8.42 4.46
C GLU A 81 8.05 7.00 4.78
N MET A 82 8.09 6.07 3.82
CA MET A 82 7.75 4.66 4.06
C MET A 82 8.73 3.99 5.05
N VAL A 83 10.01 4.35 5.04
CA VAL A 83 10.96 3.91 6.09
C VAL A 83 10.52 4.39 7.48
N LYS A 84 10.13 5.66 7.60
CA LYS A 84 9.61 6.21 8.87
C LYS A 84 8.31 5.54 9.31
N VAL A 85 7.39 5.27 8.37
CA VAL A 85 6.14 4.52 8.64
C VAL A 85 6.45 3.12 9.20
N LYS A 86 7.38 2.39 8.56
CA LYS A 86 7.83 1.08 9.05
C LYS A 86 8.40 1.16 10.47
N GLN A 87 9.20 2.17 10.77
CA GLN A 87 9.76 2.42 12.10
C GLN A 87 8.66 2.76 13.13
N ALA A 88 7.72 3.64 12.77
CA ALA A 88 6.61 4.04 13.64
C ALA A 88 5.67 2.86 13.99
N LEU A 89 5.54 1.88 13.10
CA LEU A 89 4.79 0.63 13.35
C LEU A 89 5.49 -0.30 14.36
N GLY A 90 6.75 -0.06 14.72
CA GLY A 90 7.51 -0.89 15.65
C GLY A 90 7.55 -2.36 15.23
N SER A 91 7.18 -3.26 16.11
CA SER A 91 7.15 -4.71 15.82
C SER A 91 6.20 -5.12 14.69
N GLN A 92 5.20 -4.30 14.37
CA GLN A 92 4.29 -4.54 13.24
C GLN A 92 4.91 -4.10 11.89
N GLY A 93 6.02 -3.37 11.89
CA GLY A 93 6.69 -2.89 10.68
C GLY A 93 7.13 -4.01 9.73
N GLU A 94 7.42 -5.22 10.24
CA GLU A 94 7.72 -6.40 9.42
C GLU A 94 6.49 -6.92 8.65
N ARG A 95 5.30 -6.49 9.04
CA ARG A 95 4.04 -6.77 8.36
C ARG A 95 3.62 -5.67 7.39
N LEU A 96 4.47 -4.66 7.17
CA LEU A 96 4.32 -3.68 6.10
C LEU A 96 5.19 -4.09 4.90
N GLN A 97 4.60 -4.11 3.71
CA GLN A 97 5.33 -4.28 2.46
C GLN A 97 5.16 -3.03 1.60
N THR A 98 6.25 -2.34 1.32
CA THR A 98 6.28 -1.27 0.33
C THR A 98 6.65 -1.84 -1.03
N ILE A 99 5.85 -1.51 -2.05
CA ILE A 99 6.04 -1.90 -3.45
C ILE A 99 6.15 -0.64 -4.29
N PHE A 100 7.24 -0.52 -5.00
CA PHE A 100 7.47 0.51 -6.01
C PHE A 100 7.23 -0.08 -7.41
N ILE A 101 6.36 0.52 -8.21
CA ILE A 101 6.13 0.12 -9.60
C ILE A 101 6.69 1.22 -10.50
N THR A 102 7.67 0.89 -11.32
CA THR A 102 8.24 1.90 -12.20
C THR A 102 7.30 2.31 -13.33
N LEU A 103 7.27 3.61 -13.59
CA LEU A 103 6.62 4.23 -14.75
C LEU A 103 7.61 4.46 -15.92
N ASP A 104 8.88 4.08 -15.73
CA ASP A 104 9.95 4.30 -16.70
C ASP A 104 10.81 3.05 -16.93
N PRO A 105 10.21 1.94 -17.35
CA PRO A 105 10.97 0.69 -17.55
C PRO A 105 12.06 0.79 -18.62
N ALA A 106 12.06 1.86 -19.41
CA ALA A 106 13.13 2.11 -20.40
C ALA A 106 14.47 2.51 -19.74
N ARG A 107 14.43 3.28 -18.63
CA ARG A 107 15.61 3.72 -17.89
C ARG A 107 15.81 2.97 -16.57
N ASP A 108 14.73 2.54 -15.95
CA ASP A 108 14.72 1.85 -14.65
C ASP A 108 14.96 0.35 -14.84
N THR A 109 16.20 -0.02 -15.16
CA THR A 109 16.58 -1.44 -15.27
C THR A 109 16.51 -2.14 -13.91
N ALA A 110 16.49 -3.46 -13.91
CA ALA A 110 16.49 -4.26 -12.67
C ALA A 110 17.67 -3.91 -11.75
N GLN A 111 18.86 -3.67 -12.33
CA GLN A 111 20.04 -3.27 -11.56
C GLN A 111 19.88 -1.88 -10.93
N VAL A 112 19.36 -0.91 -11.69
CA VAL A 112 19.12 0.46 -11.21
C VAL A 112 18.11 0.45 -10.09
N LEU A 113 16.97 -0.21 -10.28
CA LEU A 113 15.91 -0.31 -9.28
C LEU A 113 16.35 -1.04 -8.01
N LYS A 114 17.13 -2.12 -8.16
CA LYS A 114 17.68 -2.82 -7.00
C LYS A 114 18.51 -1.88 -6.12
N ALA A 115 19.49 -1.20 -6.72
CA ALA A 115 20.34 -0.25 -5.99
C ALA A 115 19.54 0.90 -5.38
N TYR A 116 18.53 1.40 -6.12
CA TYR A 116 17.67 2.48 -5.66
C TYR A 116 16.83 2.06 -4.44
N MET A 117 16.18 0.90 -4.47
CA MET A 117 15.40 0.39 -3.33
C MET A 117 16.28 0.12 -2.10
N GLU A 118 17.44 -0.53 -2.29
CA GLU A 118 18.38 -0.85 -1.21
C GLU A 118 18.90 0.39 -0.49
N SER A 119 18.91 1.57 -1.16
CA SER A 119 19.31 2.83 -0.53
C SER A 119 18.29 3.35 0.49
N PHE A 120 17.05 2.84 0.50
CA PHE A 120 16.02 3.17 1.47
C PHE A 120 15.79 2.04 2.46
N ASP A 121 15.35 0.89 1.99
CA ASP A 121 15.13 -0.32 2.79
C ASP A 121 15.27 -1.57 1.90
N PRO A 122 16.15 -2.52 2.23
CA PRO A 122 16.34 -3.74 1.44
C PRO A 122 15.10 -4.66 1.38
N GLY A 123 14.11 -4.43 2.24
CA GLY A 123 12.83 -5.14 2.23
C GLY A 123 11.80 -4.53 1.26
N PHE A 124 12.08 -3.39 0.63
CA PHE A 124 11.20 -2.81 -0.36
C PHE A 124 11.28 -3.62 -1.67
N VAL A 125 10.15 -3.77 -2.35
CA VAL A 125 10.05 -4.50 -3.61
C VAL A 125 9.86 -3.52 -4.75
N ALA A 126 10.67 -3.63 -5.80
CA ALA A 126 10.43 -2.94 -7.06
C ALA A 126 9.89 -3.89 -8.12
N LEU A 127 8.88 -3.43 -8.86
CA LEU A 127 8.23 -4.16 -9.94
C LEU A 127 8.40 -3.40 -11.26
N ILE A 128 8.65 -4.17 -12.33
CA ILE A 128 9.01 -3.63 -13.64
C ILE A 128 7.97 -4.13 -14.65
N PRO A 129 6.95 -3.32 -15.00
CA PRO A 129 6.12 -3.62 -16.15
C PRO A 129 6.94 -3.51 -17.44
N THR A 130 6.59 -4.26 -18.46
CA THR A 130 7.09 -4.00 -19.82
C THR A 130 6.46 -2.70 -20.37
N LEU A 131 7.04 -2.16 -21.44
CA LEU A 131 6.47 -0.98 -22.11
C LEU A 131 5.04 -1.25 -22.64
N ASP A 132 4.75 -2.49 -23.02
CA ASP A 132 3.43 -2.89 -23.52
C ASP A 132 2.41 -3.10 -22.38
N GLU A 133 2.86 -3.52 -21.20
CA GLU A 133 1.99 -3.70 -20.01
C GLU A 133 1.64 -2.37 -19.34
N LEU A 134 2.54 -1.39 -19.38
CA LEU A 134 2.43 -0.14 -18.63
C LEU A 134 1.14 0.66 -18.91
N PRO A 135 0.64 0.82 -20.16
CA PRO A 135 -0.59 1.56 -20.42
C PRO A 135 -1.84 0.92 -19.76
N GLU A 136 -1.99 -0.40 -19.87
CA GLU A 136 -3.14 -1.08 -19.28
C GLU A 136 -3.04 -1.13 -17.74
N LEU A 137 -1.84 -1.35 -17.20
CA LEU A 137 -1.59 -1.28 -15.77
C LEU A 137 -1.95 0.11 -15.21
N SER A 138 -1.51 1.17 -15.87
CA SER A 138 -1.79 2.56 -15.46
C SER A 138 -3.28 2.86 -15.48
N LYS A 139 -4.01 2.39 -16.49
CA LYS A 139 -5.47 2.50 -16.57
C LYS A 139 -6.15 1.72 -15.45
N GLN A 140 -5.71 0.48 -15.18
CA GLN A 140 -6.24 -0.38 -14.12
C GLN A 140 -6.06 0.26 -12.74
N PHE A 141 -4.93 0.92 -12.49
CA PHE A 141 -4.64 1.61 -11.23
C PHE A 141 -5.08 3.08 -11.22
N LYS A 142 -5.67 3.58 -12.31
CA LYS A 142 -6.03 5.00 -12.49
C LYS A 142 -4.84 5.94 -12.23
N VAL A 143 -3.66 5.51 -12.64
CA VAL A 143 -2.41 6.26 -12.54
C VAL A 143 -2.18 7.01 -13.84
N TYR A 144 -2.01 8.31 -13.73
CA TYR A 144 -1.59 9.16 -14.83
C TYR A 144 -0.06 9.25 -14.86
N TYR A 145 0.52 9.19 -16.06
CA TYR A 145 1.91 9.56 -16.29
C TYR A 145 2.07 10.20 -17.68
N ARG A 146 3.01 11.12 -17.80
CA ARG A 146 3.30 11.80 -19.05
C ARG A 146 4.77 12.21 -19.11
N GLN A 147 5.44 11.87 -20.21
CA GLN A 147 6.80 12.32 -20.47
C GLN A 147 6.84 13.79 -20.80
N GLN A 148 7.74 14.52 -20.16
CA GLN A 148 8.05 15.93 -20.43
C GLN A 148 9.47 16.01 -20.99
N PRO A 149 9.66 16.57 -22.20
CA PRO A 149 10.98 16.72 -22.79
C PRO A 149 11.92 17.52 -21.88
N GLY A 150 13.15 17.06 -21.77
CA GLY A 150 14.22 17.76 -21.07
C GLY A 150 15.05 18.65 -22.01
N PRO A 151 16.15 19.21 -21.50
CA PRO A 151 17.00 20.14 -22.28
C PRO A 151 17.79 19.47 -23.40
N THR A 152 17.88 18.14 -23.44
CA THR A 152 18.53 17.40 -24.54
C THR A 152 17.55 16.41 -25.17
N PRO A 153 17.79 15.95 -26.43
CA PRO A 153 16.89 15.00 -27.09
C PRO A 153 16.66 13.66 -26.34
N THR A 154 17.60 13.29 -25.47
CA THR A 154 17.55 12.03 -24.71
C THR A 154 17.16 12.22 -23.24
N SER A 155 17.02 13.47 -22.78
CA SER A 155 16.61 13.77 -21.41
C SER A 155 15.11 14.02 -21.33
N TYR A 156 14.49 13.51 -20.27
CA TYR A 156 13.08 13.78 -19.97
C TYR A 156 12.78 13.54 -18.49
N THR A 157 11.71 14.16 -18.02
CA THR A 157 11.07 13.85 -16.75
C THR A 157 9.70 13.23 -16.98
N LEU A 158 9.10 12.64 -15.93
CA LEU A 158 7.72 12.17 -15.97
C LEU A 158 6.89 12.98 -14.98
N ASP A 159 5.87 13.67 -15.50
CA ASP A 159 4.75 14.09 -14.68
C ASP A 159 3.93 12.84 -14.36
N HIS A 160 3.67 12.56 -13.09
CA HIS A 160 2.95 11.37 -12.71
C HIS A 160 2.10 11.56 -11.46
N PHE A 161 1.15 10.66 -11.32
CA PHE A 161 0.35 10.52 -10.12
C PHE A 161 1.24 10.27 -8.88
N ALA A 162 1.02 11.04 -7.81
CA ALA A 162 1.87 11.03 -6.61
C ALA A 162 1.20 10.35 -5.39
N GLY A 163 0.07 9.71 -5.56
CA GLY A 163 -0.61 9.00 -4.47
C GLY A 163 -0.14 7.55 -4.31
N SER A 164 -0.50 6.95 -3.18
CA SER A 164 -0.24 5.54 -2.91
C SER A 164 -1.53 4.79 -2.58
N TYR A 165 -1.56 3.51 -2.89
CA TYR A 165 -2.66 2.62 -2.55
C TYR A 165 -2.27 1.70 -1.40
N VAL A 166 -3.17 1.52 -0.42
CA VAL A 166 -2.93 0.62 0.72
C VAL A 166 -3.93 -0.53 0.68
N TYR A 167 -3.38 -1.73 0.77
CA TYR A 167 -4.13 -2.99 0.86
C TYR A 167 -3.98 -3.56 2.27
N ASP A 168 -5.05 -4.19 2.73
CA ASP A 168 -5.04 -4.90 4.01
C ASP A 168 -4.36 -6.28 3.91
N PRO A 169 -4.15 -6.99 5.04
CA PRO A 169 -3.53 -8.31 5.04
C PRO A 169 -4.28 -9.39 4.24
N GLN A 170 -5.54 -9.15 3.88
CA GLN A 170 -6.33 -10.03 3.03
C GLN A 170 -6.15 -9.71 1.53
N GLY A 171 -5.40 -8.64 1.20
CA GLY A 171 -5.18 -8.16 -0.17
C GLY A 171 -6.34 -7.34 -0.73
N ARG A 172 -7.19 -6.79 0.13
CA ARG A 172 -8.29 -5.91 -0.29
C ARG A 172 -7.81 -4.47 -0.33
N LEU A 173 -8.13 -3.74 -1.40
CA LEU A 173 -7.85 -2.31 -1.49
C LEU A 173 -8.67 -1.56 -0.44
N ARG A 174 -8.00 -0.76 0.38
CA ARG A 174 -8.62 -0.06 1.50
C ARG A 174 -8.44 1.46 1.45
N LEU A 175 -7.23 1.93 1.25
CA LEU A 175 -6.94 3.36 1.39
C LEU A 175 -6.24 3.93 0.16
N PHE A 176 -6.52 5.19 -0.08
CA PHE A 176 -5.75 6.06 -0.96
C PHE A 176 -5.04 7.11 -0.12
N VAL A 177 -3.72 7.16 -0.23
CA VAL A 177 -2.83 8.07 0.50
C VAL A 177 -2.40 9.19 -0.43
N ARG A 178 -2.69 10.43 -0.04
CA ARG A 178 -2.21 11.61 -0.77
C ARG A 178 -0.75 11.87 -0.44
N TYR A 179 0.00 12.36 -1.40
CA TYR A 179 1.37 12.86 -1.16
C TYR A 179 1.38 13.92 -0.05
N GLY A 180 2.38 13.88 0.81
CA GLY A 180 2.53 14.81 1.95
C GLY A 180 1.73 14.43 3.20
N MET A 181 1.12 13.26 3.25
CA MET A 181 0.56 12.72 4.49
C MET A 181 1.68 12.43 5.49
N SER A 182 1.48 12.75 6.77
CA SER A 182 2.51 12.49 7.78
C SER A 182 2.76 10.99 7.97
N PRO A 183 4.02 10.55 8.16
CA PRO A 183 4.33 9.14 8.44
C PRO A 183 3.59 8.58 9.65
N ASP A 184 3.38 9.37 10.70
CA ASP A 184 2.69 8.93 11.92
C ASP A 184 1.19 8.68 11.66
N ASP A 185 0.52 9.54 10.88
CA ASP A 185 -0.87 9.35 10.50
C ASP A 185 -1.04 8.11 9.63
N LEU A 186 -0.14 7.89 8.67
CA LEU A 186 -0.16 6.71 7.82
C LEU A 186 0.15 5.43 8.62
N ALA A 187 1.10 5.48 9.56
CA ALA A 187 1.38 4.35 10.45
C ALA A 187 0.17 4.00 11.34
N ALA A 188 -0.55 5.02 11.83
CA ALA A 188 -1.78 4.81 12.60
C ALA A 188 -2.86 4.10 11.77
N ASP A 189 -3.06 4.54 10.51
CA ASP A 189 -4.02 3.93 9.58
C ASP A 189 -3.64 2.48 9.25
N ILE A 190 -2.38 2.23 8.89
CA ILE A 190 -1.88 0.88 8.58
C ILE A 190 -1.97 -0.02 9.83
N GLY A 191 -1.66 0.50 11.01
CA GLY A 191 -1.81 -0.21 12.27
C GLY A 191 -3.25 -0.66 12.55
N GLN A 192 -4.26 0.12 12.14
CA GLN A 192 -5.67 -0.30 12.20
C GLN A 192 -5.94 -1.47 11.25
N LEU A 193 -5.45 -1.40 9.99
CA LEU A 193 -5.62 -2.48 9.00
C LEU A 193 -4.93 -3.78 9.42
N LEU A 194 -3.79 -3.69 10.10
CA LEU A 194 -3.04 -4.86 10.58
C LEU A 194 -3.73 -5.59 11.74
N ARG A 195 -4.70 -4.96 12.41
CA ARG A 195 -5.49 -5.51 13.52
C ARG A 195 -6.90 -5.97 13.11
N ASP A 196 -7.41 -5.55 11.93
CA ASP A 196 -8.72 -5.93 11.39
C ASP A 196 -8.71 -7.36 10.82
#